data_d533626cd96af9d39e8956a479735792
#
_entry.id   d533626cd96af9d39e8956a479735792
#
_cell.length_a   1.000
_cell.length_b   1.000
_cell.length_c   1.000
_cell.angle_alpha   90.00
_cell.angle_beta   90.00
_cell.angle_gamma   90.00
#
_symmetry.space_group_name_H-M   'P 1'
#
loop_
_entity.id
_entity.type
_entity.pdbx_description
1 polymer ?
#
loop_
_entity_poly.entity_id
_entity_poly.type
_entity_poly.pdbx_seq_one_letter_code
_entity_poly.pdbx_strand_id
1 'polypeptide(L)'
;LAMLVIIGHCFALHMVIAGLAALVLLVLWFLYLRFVPKDAPALLLTPLAFWLHVPSAVPVAYGLAGTPLSAFSAACGVVVYYMCDMIHGKMEPLLHAAEAPEITAVVQEFFNGLFRNEEMLLVLIACALTVLLVNAIRHSSTDYAWQISIVAGSVAYAVIMIAGSLALDVQIALPMVLIGAAAGCLVGFVLEFFLF
;
A
#
# COMPACT_ATOMS: atom_id res chain seq x y z
N LEU A 1 10.70 0.48 -21.71
CA LEU A 1 10.72 1.49 -22.78
C LEU A 1 9.44 2.35 -22.75
N ALA A 2 8.24 1.74 -22.74
CA ALA A 2 6.97 2.49 -22.69
C ALA A 2 6.87 3.45 -21.49
N MET A 3 7.27 3.03 -20.29
CA MET A 3 7.28 3.88 -19.09
C MET A 3 8.22 5.10 -19.24
N LEU A 4 9.38 4.92 -19.85
CA LEU A 4 10.29 6.04 -20.10
C LEU A 4 9.70 7.07 -21.10
N VAL A 5 8.96 6.60 -22.11
CA VAL A 5 8.25 7.49 -23.04
C VAL A 5 7.14 8.24 -22.32
N ILE A 6 6.37 7.57 -21.45
CA ILE A 6 5.31 8.21 -20.64
C ILE A 6 5.91 9.28 -19.72
N ILE A 7 6.99 8.97 -19.02
CA ILE A 7 7.70 9.92 -18.16
C ILE A 7 8.15 11.15 -18.97
N GLY A 8 8.82 10.93 -20.11
CA GLY A 8 9.28 12.00 -20.97
C GLY A 8 8.12 12.87 -21.49
N HIS A 9 7.00 12.24 -21.83
CA HIS A 9 5.80 12.95 -22.29
C HIS A 9 5.15 13.78 -21.17
N CYS A 10 5.07 13.25 -19.95
CA CYS A 10 4.56 14.00 -18.79
C CYS A 10 5.40 15.24 -18.50
N PHE A 11 6.75 15.13 -18.55
CA PHE A 11 7.62 16.29 -18.35
C PHE A 11 7.51 17.29 -19.51
N ALA A 12 7.37 16.82 -20.75
CA ALA A 12 7.17 17.69 -21.91
C ALA A 12 5.86 18.49 -21.87
N LEU A 13 4.83 17.93 -21.21
CA LEU A 13 3.54 18.60 -20.99
C LEU A 13 3.47 19.41 -19.70
N HIS A 14 4.62 19.66 -19.03
CA HIS A 14 4.70 20.33 -17.73
C HIS A 14 3.91 19.63 -16.59
N MET A 15 3.52 18.39 -16.76
CA MET A 15 2.87 17.57 -15.73
C MET A 15 3.92 16.96 -14.78
N VAL A 16 4.63 17.80 -14.04
CA VAL A 16 5.81 17.42 -13.25
C VAL A 16 5.45 16.36 -12.20
N ILE A 17 4.31 16.51 -11.51
CA ILE A 17 3.87 15.55 -10.47
C ILE A 17 3.62 14.18 -11.09
N ALA A 18 2.91 14.13 -12.23
CA ALA A 18 2.64 12.88 -12.93
C ALA A 18 3.94 12.23 -13.43
N GLY A 19 4.89 13.03 -13.93
CA GLY A 19 6.21 12.57 -14.33
C GLY A 19 7.03 11.97 -13.18
N LEU A 20 7.03 12.63 -12.01
CA LEU A 20 7.68 12.14 -10.80
C LEU A 20 7.04 10.86 -10.29
N ALA A 21 5.71 10.79 -10.25
CA ALA A 21 5.00 9.60 -9.87
C ALA A 21 5.31 8.41 -10.80
N ALA A 22 5.32 8.64 -12.11
CA ALA A 22 5.68 7.62 -13.09
C ALA A 22 7.14 7.16 -12.91
N LEU A 23 8.05 8.06 -12.52
CA LEU A 23 9.45 7.73 -12.22
C LEU A 23 9.54 6.87 -10.94
N VAL A 24 8.84 7.23 -9.87
CA VAL A 24 8.79 6.42 -8.64
C VAL A 24 8.21 5.02 -8.94
N LEU A 25 7.13 4.94 -9.71
CA LEU A 25 6.56 3.66 -10.16
C LEU A 25 7.56 2.82 -10.96
N LEU A 26 8.34 3.44 -11.83
CA LEU A 26 9.37 2.75 -12.61
C LEU A 26 10.47 2.19 -11.69
N VAL A 27 10.92 2.97 -10.70
CA VAL A 27 11.92 2.52 -9.71
C VAL A 27 11.36 1.37 -8.87
N LEU A 28 10.14 1.50 -8.36
CA LEU A 28 9.47 0.45 -7.60
C LEU A 28 9.32 -0.82 -8.45
N TRP A 29 8.89 -0.68 -9.70
CA TRP A 29 8.76 -1.79 -10.63
C TRP A 29 10.09 -2.51 -10.87
N PHE A 30 11.18 -1.76 -11.05
CA PHE A 30 12.52 -2.32 -11.24
C PHE A 30 13.01 -3.07 -9.99
N LEU A 31 12.87 -2.46 -8.80
CA LEU A 31 13.17 -3.09 -7.53
C LEU A 31 12.35 -4.37 -7.32
N TYR A 32 11.07 -4.30 -7.68
CA TYR A 32 10.13 -5.38 -7.55
C TYR A 32 10.51 -6.59 -8.40
N LEU A 33 10.78 -6.37 -9.68
CA LEU A 33 11.24 -7.43 -10.60
C LEU A 33 12.55 -8.06 -10.13
N ARG A 34 13.39 -7.29 -9.42
CA ARG A 34 14.69 -7.76 -8.93
C ARG A 34 14.58 -8.61 -7.67
N PHE A 35 13.70 -8.23 -6.74
CA PHE A 35 13.65 -8.85 -5.42
C PHE A 35 12.50 -9.84 -5.25
N VAL A 36 11.33 -9.59 -5.81
CA VAL A 36 10.11 -10.37 -5.54
C VAL A 36 9.24 -10.55 -6.80
N PRO A 37 9.75 -11.18 -7.87
CA PRO A 37 9.04 -11.26 -9.14
C PRO A 37 7.70 -12.02 -9.07
N LYS A 38 7.53 -12.90 -8.07
CA LYS A 38 6.33 -13.73 -7.92
C LYS A 38 5.12 -12.96 -7.37
N ASP A 39 5.36 -11.84 -6.66
CA ASP A 39 4.31 -11.07 -5.99
C ASP A 39 3.89 -9.83 -6.80
N ALA A 40 4.16 -9.82 -8.11
CA ALA A 40 3.82 -8.69 -9.00
C ALA A 40 2.36 -8.21 -8.89
N PRO A 41 1.36 -9.06 -8.65
CA PRO A 41 -0.01 -8.59 -8.46
C PRO A 41 -0.21 -7.68 -7.25
N ALA A 42 0.65 -7.73 -6.23
CA ALA A 42 0.50 -6.91 -5.01
C ALA A 42 0.50 -5.41 -5.31
N LEU A 43 1.30 -4.95 -6.27
CA LEU A 43 1.35 -3.54 -6.67
C LEU A 43 0.01 -2.99 -7.17
N LEU A 44 -0.83 -3.85 -7.75
CA LEU A 44 -2.15 -3.48 -8.25
C LEU A 44 -3.26 -3.83 -7.25
N LEU A 45 -3.15 -4.97 -6.58
CA LEU A 45 -4.15 -5.42 -5.63
C LEU A 45 -4.21 -4.56 -4.37
N THR A 46 -3.07 -4.03 -3.92
CA THR A 46 -3.04 -3.16 -2.73
C THR A 46 -3.83 -1.86 -2.96
N PRO A 47 -3.54 -1.04 -3.99
CA PRO A 47 -4.35 0.15 -4.27
C PRO A 47 -5.83 -0.17 -4.48
N LEU A 48 -6.14 -1.28 -5.15
CA LEU A 48 -7.51 -1.73 -5.36
C LEU A 48 -8.22 -2.06 -4.05
N ALA A 49 -7.56 -2.77 -3.13
CA ALA A 49 -8.12 -3.12 -1.83
C ALA A 49 -8.37 -1.87 -0.96
N PHE A 50 -7.49 -0.88 -1.03
CA PHE A 50 -7.70 0.42 -0.37
C PHE A 50 -8.91 1.16 -0.96
N TRP A 51 -9.04 1.17 -2.28
CA TRP A 51 -10.18 1.76 -2.97
C TRP A 51 -11.51 1.06 -2.60
N LEU A 52 -11.47 -0.26 -2.42
CA LEU A 52 -12.62 -1.06 -1.97
C LEU A 52 -12.86 -1.00 -0.46
N HIS A 53 -12.08 -0.22 0.30
CA HIS A 53 -12.15 -0.10 1.76
C HIS A 53 -11.90 -1.42 2.53
N VAL A 54 -11.11 -2.32 1.94
CA VAL A 54 -10.68 -3.59 2.56
C VAL A 54 -9.15 -3.72 2.62
N PRO A 55 -8.44 -2.74 3.20
CA PRO A 55 -6.99 -2.67 3.15
C PRO A 55 -6.30 -3.87 3.80
N SER A 56 -6.89 -4.48 4.82
CA SER A 56 -6.32 -5.65 5.51
C SER A 56 -6.35 -6.95 4.68
N ALA A 57 -7.17 -7.01 3.63
CA ALA A 57 -7.30 -8.21 2.79
C ALA A 57 -5.97 -8.56 2.09
N VAL A 58 -5.22 -7.55 1.65
CA VAL A 58 -3.95 -7.77 0.95
C VAL A 58 -2.87 -8.33 1.88
N PRO A 59 -2.55 -7.72 3.03
CA PRO A 59 -1.52 -8.26 3.90
C PRO A 59 -1.88 -9.64 4.46
N VAL A 60 -3.17 -9.93 4.70
CA VAL A 60 -3.62 -11.27 5.10
C VAL A 60 -3.40 -12.26 3.96
N ALA A 61 -3.85 -11.95 2.74
CA ALA A 61 -3.70 -12.83 1.58
C ALA A 61 -2.22 -13.13 1.26
N TYR A 62 -1.36 -12.10 1.28
CA TYR A 62 0.08 -12.28 1.02
C TYR A 62 0.82 -12.94 2.18
N GLY A 63 0.35 -12.77 3.41
CA GLY A 63 0.84 -13.54 4.55
C GLY A 63 0.51 -15.04 4.44
N LEU A 64 -0.68 -15.37 3.90
CA LEU A 64 -1.12 -16.75 3.70
C LEU A 64 -0.43 -17.41 2.50
N ALA A 65 -0.42 -16.78 1.35
CA ALA A 65 0.05 -17.38 0.10
C ALA A 65 1.54 -17.14 -0.19
N GLY A 66 2.10 -16.06 0.37
CA GLY A 66 3.44 -15.58 0.05
C GLY A 66 4.54 -16.04 0.99
N THR A 67 5.65 -15.34 0.91
CA THR A 67 6.84 -15.47 1.75
C THR A 67 6.97 -14.25 2.67
N PRO A 68 7.85 -14.22 3.68
CA PRO A 68 8.10 -13.01 4.45
C PRO A 68 8.49 -11.79 3.60
N LEU A 69 9.10 -12.02 2.43
CA LEU A 69 9.44 -10.97 1.46
C LEU A 69 8.19 -10.32 0.84
N SER A 70 7.03 -10.98 0.87
CA SER A 70 5.76 -10.39 0.42
C SER A 70 5.33 -9.18 1.26
N ALA A 71 5.89 -9.00 2.47
CA ALA A 71 5.74 -7.78 3.26
C ALA A 71 6.25 -6.54 2.51
N PHE A 72 7.40 -6.67 1.83
CA PHE A 72 7.94 -5.60 0.97
C PHE A 72 7.00 -5.28 -0.19
N SER A 73 6.41 -6.31 -0.78
CA SER A 73 5.46 -6.15 -1.90
C SER A 73 4.20 -5.40 -1.47
N ALA A 74 3.62 -5.76 -0.34
CA ALA A 74 2.46 -5.08 0.22
C ALA A 74 2.80 -3.61 0.56
N ALA A 75 3.97 -3.37 1.16
CA ALA A 75 4.45 -2.03 1.47
C ALA A 75 4.62 -1.15 0.21
N CYS A 76 5.20 -1.69 -0.87
CA CYS A 76 5.29 -0.98 -2.15
C CYS A 76 3.90 -0.64 -2.71
N GLY A 77 2.93 -1.54 -2.58
CA GLY A 77 1.55 -1.28 -3.00
C GLY A 77 0.88 -0.15 -2.21
N VAL A 78 1.17 -0.03 -0.91
CA VAL A 78 0.71 1.10 -0.06
C VAL A 78 1.30 2.42 -0.58
N VAL A 79 2.60 2.46 -0.88
CA VAL A 79 3.24 3.67 -1.43
C VAL A 79 2.58 4.08 -2.75
N VAL A 80 2.27 3.10 -3.62
CA VAL A 80 1.58 3.36 -4.89
C VAL A 80 0.19 3.96 -4.65
N TYR A 81 -0.57 3.44 -3.67
CA TYR A 81 -1.89 3.98 -3.34
C TYR A 81 -1.82 5.44 -2.91
N TYR A 82 -0.99 5.76 -1.90
CA TYR A 82 -0.87 7.12 -1.40
C TYR A 82 -0.28 8.09 -2.43
N MET A 83 0.57 7.61 -3.32
CA MET A 83 1.06 8.39 -4.44
C MET A 83 -0.05 8.73 -5.42
N CYS A 84 -0.93 7.76 -5.76
CA CYS A 84 -2.09 8.00 -6.62
C CYS A 84 -3.08 8.97 -5.96
N ASP A 85 -3.33 8.82 -4.67
CA ASP A 85 -4.21 9.70 -3.89
C ASP A 85 -3.68 11.13 -3.87
N MET A 86 -2.38 11.30 -3.64
CA MET A 86 -1.72 12.62 -3.66
C MET A 86 -1.80 13.28 -5.04
N ILE A 87 -1.64 12.51 -6.13
CA ILE A 87 -1.78 13.04 -7.49
C ILE A 87 -3.22 13.51 -7.71
N HIS A 88 -4.20 12.69 -7.30
CA HIS A 88 -5.61 13.04 -7.46
C HIS A 88 -5.98 14.31 -6.70
N GLY A 89 -5.55 14.42 -5.44
CA GLY A 89 -5.87 15.59 -4.60
C GLY A 89 -5.17 16.89 -4.99
N LYS A 90 -3.99 16.83 -5.64
CA LYS A 90 -3.19 18.01 -5.98
C LYS A 90 -3.24 18.41 -7.45
N MET A 91 -3.78 17.58 -8.33
CA MET A 91 -3.84 17.91 -9.76
C MET A 91 -4.80 19.07 -10.08
N GLU A 92 -5.95 19.15 -9.41
CA GLU A 92 -6.90 20.22 -9.64
C GLU A 92 -6.35 21.63 -9.35
N PRO A 93 -5.75 21.90 -8.16
CA PRO A 93 -5.22 23.24 -7.88
C PRO A 93 -4.01 23.61 -8.76
N LEU A 94 -3.22 22.64 -9.23
CA LEU A 94 -2.05 22.90 -10.09
C LEU A 94 -2.42 23.18 -11.55
N LEU A 95 -3.53 22.62 -12.05
CA LEU A 95 -4.06 22.92 -13.37
C LEU A 95 -4.64 24.34 -13.47
N HIS A 96 -5.06 24.91 -12.35
CA HIS A 96 -5.64 26.27 -12.27
C HIS A 96 -4.63 27.32 -11.84
N ALA A 97 -3.41 26.97 -11.47
CA ALA A 97 -2.35 27.92 -11.15
C ALA A 97 -1.87 28.62 -12.43
N ALA A 98 -2.15 29.91 -12.55
CA ALA A 98 -1.80 30.72 -13.72
C ALA A 98 -0.29 30.97 -13.90
N GLU A 99 0.52 30.67 -12.89
CA GLU A 99 1.98 30.76 -12.93
C GLU A 99 2.55 29.36 -12.70
N ALA A 100 3.41 28.90 -13.62
CA ALA A 100 4.09 27.63 -13.49
C ALA A 100 4.97 27.66 -12.23
N PRO A 101 4.68 26.85 -11.21
CA PRO A 101 5.51 26.82 -10.01
C PRO A 101 6.92 26.38 -10.40
N GLU A 102 7.94 26.89 -9.69
CA GLU A 102 9.31 26.43 -9.90
C GLU A 102 9.36 24.89 -9.74
N ILE A 103 9.92 24.20 -10.73
CA ILE A 103 10.00 22.73 -10.75
C ILE A 103 10.60 22.20 -9.45
N THR A 104 11.59 22.89 -8.90
CA THR A 104 12.24 22.56 -7.61
C THR A 104 11.27 22.56 -6.44
N ALA A 105 10.38 23.54 -6.37
CA ALA A 105 9.36 23.64 -5.31
C ALA A 105 8.34 22.48 -5.42
N VAL A 106 7.90 22.17 -6.63
CA VAL A 106 6.97 21.06 -6.89
C VAL A 106 7.59 19.71 -6.53
N VAL A 107 8.85 19.49 -6.89
CA VAL A 107 9.60 18.29 -6.54
C VAL A 107 9.73 18.13 -5.03
N GLN A 108 10.10 19.21 -4.35
CA GLN A 108 10.27 19.20 -2.89
C GLN A 108 8.93 18.96 -2.18
N GLU A 109 7.85 19.56 -2.67
CA GLU A 109 6.52 19.37 -2.11
C GLU A 109 6.02 17.93 -2.33
N PHE A 110 6.28 17.35 -3.50
CA PHE A 110 5.95 15.96 -3.80
C PHE A 110 6.62 15.00 -2.82
N PHE A 111 7.94 15.11 -2.67
CA PHE A 111 8.68 14.22 -1.76
C PHE A 111 8.32 14.46 -0.30
N ASN A 112 8.15 15.71 0.14
CA ASN A 112 7.69 16.01 1.48
C ASN A 112 6.28 15.46 1.74
N GLY A 113 5.36 15.59 0.79
CA GLY A 113 4.00 15.04 0.89
C GLY A 113 3.98 13.52 0.96
N LEU A 114 4.93 12.86 0.30
CA LEU A 114 5.03 11.40 0.32
C LEU A 114 5.72 10.89 1.59
N PHE A 115 6.92 11.40 1.91
CA PHE A 115 7.73 10.86 3.02
C PHE A 115 7.35 11.36 4.41
N ARG A 116 6.63 12.48 4.52
CA ARG A 116 6.10 13.00 5.79
C ARG A 116 4.64 12.63 6.03
N ASN A 117 4.05 11.78 5.21
CA ASN A 117 2.71 11.30 5.42
C ASN A 117 2.71 10.24 6.53
N GLU A 118 2.37 10.65 7.75
CA GLU A 118 2.34 9.79 8.93
C GLU A 118 1.31 8.67 8.78
N GLU A 119 0.18 8.94 8.13
CA GLU A 119 -0.84 7.94 7.83
C GLU A 119 -0.28 6.86 6.90
N MET A 120 0.41 7.25 5.83
CA MET A 120 1.06 6.31 4.91
C MET A 120 2.07 5.43 5.65
N LEU A 121 2.92 6.04 6.50
CA LEU A 121 3.92 5.30 7.26
C LEU A 121 3.27 4.31 8.23
N LEU A 122 2.20 4.72 8.91
CA LEU A 122 1.43 3.85 9.80
C LEU A 122 0.85 2.65 9.05
N VAL A 123 0.18 2.90 7.93
CA VAL A 123 -0.42 1.85 7.10
C VAL A 123 0.65 0.90 6.54
N LEU A 124 1.78 1.43 6.11
CA LEU A 124 2.92 0.65 5.61
C LEU A 124 3.45 -0.31 6.69
N ILE A 125 3.65 0.18 7.91
CA ILE A 125 4.07 -0.62 9.06
C ILE A 125 3.01 -1.66 9.40
N ALA A 126 1.73 -1.27 9.44
CA ALA A 126 0.62 -2.19 9.71
C ALA A 126 0.56 -3.33 8.69
N CYS A 127 0.66 -3.01 7.39
CA CYS A 127 0.68 -4.02 6.33
C CYS A 127 1.89 -4.96 6.46
N ALA A 128 3.10 -4.41 6.64
CA ALA A 128 4.32 -5.23 6.74
C ALA A 128 4.28 -6.17 7.94
N LEU A 129 3.93 -5.66 9.12
CA LEU A 129 3.83 -6.47 10.34
C LEU A 129 2.74 -7.53 10.24
N THR A 130 1.61 -7.22 9.62
CA THR A 130 0.52 -8.19 9.41
C THR A 130 0.97 -9.34 8.52
N VAL A 131 1.64 -9.05 7.38
CA VAL A 131 2.18 -10.11 6.50
C VAL A 131 3.14 -11.02 7.26
N LEU A 132 4.07 -10.43 8.02
CA LEU A 132 5.06 -11.20 8.79
C LEU A 132 4.40 -12.06 9.87
N LEU A 133 3.42 -11.51 10.58
CA LEU A 133 2.69 -12.22 11.62
C LEU A 133 1.89 -13.40 11.05
N VAL A 134 1.10 -13.15 10.00
CA VAL A 134 0.31 -14.19 9.33
C VAL A 134 1.21 -15.30 8.80
N ASN A 135 2.33 -14.92 8.16
CA ASN A 135 3.29 -15.89 7.65
C ASN A 135 3.94 -16.71 8.77
N ALA A 136 4.30 -16.09 9.89
CA ALA A 136 4.89 -16.79 11.04
C ALA A 136 3.91 -17.78 11.68
N ILE A 137 2.64 -17.37 11.89
CA ILE A 137 1.62 -18.25 12.49
C ILE A 137 1.28 -19.40 11.53
N ARG A 138 1.14 -19.14 10.23
CA ARG A 138 0.85 -20.17 9.25
C ARG A 138 1.87 -21.29 9.22
N HIS A 139 3.15 -20.99 9.47
CA HIS A 139 4.24 -21.96 9.48
C HIS A 139 4.40 -22.64 10.84
N SER A 140 3.57 -22.32 11.82
CA SER A 140 3.58 -23.03 13.09
C SER A 140 3.00 -24.43 12.94
N SER A 141 3.43 -25.38 13.78
CA SER A 141 2.95 -26.76 13.81
C SER A 141 1.61 -26.95 14.55
N THR A 142 0.83 -25.88 14.70
CA THR A 142 -0.46 -25.90 15.41
C THR A 142 -1.59 -26.37 14.48
N ASP A 143 -2.49 -27.16 15.02
CA ASP A 143 -3.75 -27.46 14.33
C ASP A 143 -4.51 -26.16 14.08
N TYR A 144 -5.11 -26.04 12.89
CA TYR A 144 -5.82 -24.83 12.45
C TYR A 144 -4.92 -23.57 12.31
N ALA A 145 -3.61 -23.73 12.06
CA ALA A 145 -2.68 -22.60 11.89
C ALA A 145 -3.15 -21.59 10.83
N TRP A 146 -3.83 -22.06 9.79
CA TRP A 146 -4.40 -21.20 8.74
C TRP A 146 -5.51 -20.29 9.26
N GLN A 147 -6.52 -20.85 9.92
CA GLN A 147 -7.65 -20.10 10.48
C GLN A 147 -7.17 -19.12 11.55
N ILE A 148 -6.27 -19.58 12.42
CA ILE A 148 -5.68 -18.74 13.46
C ILE A 148 -4.91 -17.59 12.83
N SER A 149 -4.15 -17.83 11.75
CA SER A 149 -3.36 -16.80 11.08
C SER A 149 -4.24 -15.73 10.41
N ILE A 150 -5.38 -16.11 9.82
CA ILE A 150 -6.34 -15.19 9.20
C ILE A 150 -6.92 -14.24 10.26
N VAL A 151 -7.45 -14.82 11.35
CA VAL A 151 -8.07 -14.04 12.43
C VAL A 151 -7.02 -13.16 13.12
N ALA A 152 -5.87 -13.74 13.49
CA ALA A 152 -4.80 -13.02 14.15
C ALA A 152 -4.24 -11.88 13.27
N GLY A 153 -4.09 -12.11 11.97
CA GLY A 153 -3.64 -11.10 11.02
C GLY A 153 -4.61 -9.92 10.90
N SER A 154 -5.91 -10.21 10.75
CA SER A 154 -6.94 -9.18 10.65
C SER A 154 -7.07 -8.36 11.95
N VAL A 155 -7.02 -9.02 13.09
CA VAL A 155 -7.02 -8.36 14.41
C VAL A 155 -5.75 -7.54 14.62
N ALA A 156 -4.58 -8.10 14.29
CA ALA A 156 -3.30 -7.39 14.42
C ALA A 156 -3.28 -6.13 13.56
N TYR A 157 -3.75 -6.19 12.31
CA TYR A 157 -3.88 -5.02 11.46
C TYR A 157 -4.71 -3.92 12.14
N ALA A 158 -5.90 -4.26 12.64
CA ALA A 158 -6.77 -3.30 13.32
C ALA A 158 -6.10 -2.72 14.59
N VAL A 159 -5.46 -3.56 15.39
CA VAL A 159 -4.77 -3.13 16.62
C VAL A 159 -3.61 -2.20 16.30
N ILE A 160 -2.79 -2.52 15.30
CA ILE A 160 -1.65 -1.68 14.88
C ILE A 160 -2.16 -0.33 14.36
N MET A 161 -3.22 -0.32 13.55
CA MET A 161 -3.83 0.91 13.06
C MET A 161 -4.35 1.79 14.19
N ILE A 162 -5.11 1.22 15.13
CA ILE A 162 -5.67 1.95 16.26
C ILE A 162 -4.57 2.45 17.21
N ALA A 163 -3.64 1.57 17.60
CA ALA A 163 -2.55 1.95 18.50
C ALA A 163 -1.62 3.00 17.86
N GLY A 164 -1.29 2.81 16.58
CA GLY A 164 -0.45 3.73 15.84
C GLY A 164 -1.11 5.10 15.62
N SER A 165 -2.42 5.14 15.35
CA SER A 165 -3.15 6.41 15.23
C SER A 165 -3.14 7.21 16.53
N LEU A 166 -3.27 6.54 17.66
CA LEU A 166 -3.18 7.20 18.98
C LEU A 166 -1.75 7.66 19.30
N ALA A 167 -0.73 6.91 18.86
CA ALA A 167 0.66 7.25 19.12
C ALA A 167 1.18 8.39 18.22
N LEU A 168 0.69 8.50 17.00
CA LEU A 168 1.10 9.50 16.01
C LEU A 168 0.10 10.66 15.89
N ASP A 169 -0.98 10.65 16.68
CA ASP A 169 -2.08 11.64 16.62
C ASP A 169 -2.72 11.73 15.20
N VAL A 170 -2.73 10.63 14.47
CA VAL A 170 -3.32 10.53 13.14
C VAL A 170 -4.81 10.22 13.27
N GLN A 171 -5.64 11.06 12.65
CA GLN A 171 -7.09 10.84 12.63
C GLN A 171 -7.47 9.73 11.66
N ILE A 172 -7.89 8.59 12.19
CA ILE A 172 -8.44 7.48 11.39
C ILE A 172 -9.92 7.26 11.70
N ALA A 173 -10.67 6.83 10.69
CA ALA A 173 -12.05 6.42 10.85
C ALA A 173 -12.11 5.02 11.49
N LEU A 174 -12.16 4.93 12.81
CA LEU A 174 -12.23 3.66 13.56
C LEU A 174 -13.23 2.65 12.99
N PRO A 175 -14.49 3.04 12.64
CA PRO A 175 -15.42 2.10 12.04
C PRO A 175 -14.92 1.50 10.73
N MET A 176 -14.24 2.30 9.88
CA MET A 176 -13.67 1.83 8.62
C MET A 176 -12.55 0.81 8.83
N VAL A 177 -11.70 1.02 9.82
CA VAL A 177 -10.63 0.07 10.17
C VAL A 177 -11.22 -1.27 10.62
N LEU A 178 -12.26 -1.24 11.46
CA LEU A 178 -12.91 -2.46 11.95
C LEU A 178 -13.66 -3.20 10.84
N ILE A 179 -14.40 -2.47 10.00
CA ILE A 179 -15.10 -3.05 8.84
C ILE A 179 -14.06 -3.62 7.85
N GLY A 180 -13.01 -2.88 7.59
CA GLY A 180 -11.90 -3.34 6.75
C GLY A 180 -11.26 -4.61 7.28
N ALA A 181 -10.99 -4.70 8.59
CA ALA A 181 -10.42 -5.88 9.22
C ALA A 181 -11.36 -7.09 9.13
N ALA A 182 -12.66 -6.90 9.38
CA ALA A 182 -13.67 -7.96 9.24
C ALA A 182 -13.77 -8.46 7.79
N ALA A 183 -13.80 -7.55 6.83
CA ALA A 183 -13.82 -7.89 5.41
C ALA A 183 -12.52 -8.62 4.97
N GLY A 184 -11.36 -8.19 5.47
CA GLY A 184 -10.09 -8.89 5.22
C GLY A 184 -10.07 -10.30 5.81
N CYS A 185 -10.67 -10.50 6.98
CA CYS A 185 -10.86 -11.81 7.57
C CYS A 185 -11.73 -12.72 6.67
N LEU A 186 -12.86 -12.20 6.18
CA LEU A 186 -13.74 -12.92 5.24
C LEU A 186 -13.00 -13.29 3.95
N VAL A 187 -12.25 -12.36 3.36
CA VAL A 187 -11.42 -12.63 2.17
C VAL A 187 -10.39 -13.71 2.47
N GLY A 188 -9.77 -13.68 3.65
CA GLY A 188 -8.83 -14.72 4.08
C GLY A 188 -9.45 -16.11 4.12
N PHE A 189 -10.65 -16.26 4.69
CA PHE A 189 -11.38 -17.53 4.71
C PHE A 189 -11.81 -18.00 3.32
N VAL A 190 -12.21 -17.08 2.45
CA VAL A 190 -12.53 -17.41 1.06
C VAL A 190 -11.29 -17.93 0.35
N LEU A 191 -10.14 -17.28 0.52
CA LEU A 191 -8.88 -17.75 -0.05
C LEU A 191 -8.45 -19.11 0.49
N GLU A 192 -8.61 -19.35 1.78
CA GLU A 192 -8.36 -20.67 2.38
C GLU A 192 -9.20 -21.74 1.69
N PHE A 193 -10.50 -21.51 1.52
CA PHE A 193 -11.41 -22.46 0.88
C PHE A 193 -11.02 -22.79 -0.57
N PHE A 194 -10.49 -21.81 -1.33
CA PHE A 194 -10.09 -22.03 -2.74
C PHE A 194 -8.67 -22.58 -2.91
N LEU A 195 -7.78 -22.36 -1.95
CA LEU A 195 -6.39 -22.77 -2.05
C LEU A 195 -6.13 -24.16 -1.45
N PHE A 196 -7.04 -24.66 -0.62
CA PHE A 196 -6.94 -25.92 0.12
C PHE A 196 -8.24 -26.71 0.15
#